data_50b22b01a6101b7ca4fccf68eefffb16
#
_entry.id   50b22b01a6101b7ca4fccf68eefffb16
#
_cell.length_a   1.000
_cell.length_b   1.000
_cell.length_c   1.000
_cell.angle_alpha   90.00
_cell.angle_beta   90.00
_cell.angle_gamma   90.00
#
_symmetry.space_group_name_H-M   'P 1'
#
loop_
_entity.id
_entity.type
_entity.pdbx_description
1 polymer ?
#
loop_
_entity_poly.entity_id
_entity_poly.type
_entity_poly.pdbx_seq_one_letter_code
_entity_poly.pdbx_strand_id
1 'polypeptide(L)'
;MTKILWFSNRGILNSKISGSGSWLFSMSHNLTKHYDVEILNITESTKVRSAVRRVEGNITEWTIPHYRLFNGLPSKNNIKQIVDIVKEYCPDVIHIWGVENYWGLLFSRGFLRNQNTLLEIQGVLFACSEYYRNCLYWKEFYSCQPFLKACYSYFYIYMQSLKFNKRLKFEKEILGSFNNISCQSNWTRHKVGILASSASFNTSLRPIRPQFISASKWKSDVTSKNIFTIASAEPYKGLHITLKAIAVLKNRMPDVKLLVAGVSFKKINSGYLQYISDLVAHLGIQNNVVFLGSLSAQEIIETIYMSKCMVISSYVESYSAVFAESMYIGIPSVVSFSGAMTEFAKDGESVLYYTPGDYYQCADKIDILINNTSKAETISTNAMLLSGKNDELKVAENQMRIYKDVIAKKR
;
A
#
# COMPACT_ATOMS: atom_id res chain seq x y z
N MET A 1 -30.18 11.07 5.72
CA MET A 1 -28.72 11.08 5.98
C MET A 1 -28.30 9.69 6.46
N THR A 2 -27.36 9.04 5.77
CA THR A 2 -26.84 7.71 6.13
C THR A 2 -25.66 7.87 7.08
N LYS A 3 -25.70 7.18 8.22
CA LYS A 3 -24.63 7.20 9.23
C LYS A 3 -23.62 6.08 8.99
N ILE A 4 -22.41 6.45 8.63
CA ILE A 4 -21.33 5.52 8.29
C ILE A 4 -20.27 5.57 9.39
N LEU A 5 -19.93 4.42 9.98
CA LEU A 5 -18.82 4.35 10.93
C LEU A 5 -17.64 3.64 10.27
N TRP A 6 -16.46 4.28 10.31
CA TRP A 6 -15.21 3.72 9.86
C TRP A 6 -14.30 3.33 11.02
N PHE A 7 -13.66 2.18 10.89
CA PHE A 7 -12.47 1.85 11.66
C PHE A 7 -11.27 1.87 10.72
N SER A 8 -10.34 2.78 10.97
CA SER A 8 -9.18 2.96 10.11
C SER A 8 -7.86 2.95 10.88
N ASN A 9 -6.78 2.63 10.18
CA ASN A 9 -5.44 2.62 10.75
C ASN A 9 -4.80 4.02 10.78
N ARG A 10 -5.49 5.03 10.23
CA ARG A 10 -5.01 6.42 10.17
C ARG A 10 -6.18 7.40 10.25
N GLY A 11 -5.89 8.59 10.75
CA GLY A 11 -6.85 9.70 10.72
C GLY A 11 -7.22 10.12 9.30
N ILE A 12 -8.43 10.66 9.14
CA ILE A 12 -9.00 11.11 7.86
C ILE A 12 -9.22 12.62 7.78
N LEU A 13 -8.99 13.37 8.87
CA LEU A 13 -9.13 14.83 8.92
C LEU A 13 -7.82 15.58 8.64
N ASN A 14 -6.76 14.91 8.22
CA ASN A 14 -5.47 15.56 7.95
C ASN A 14 -5.04 15.30 6.51
N SER A 15 -5.21 16.32 5.63
CA SER A 15 -4.79 16.27 4.23
C SER A 15 -3.28 16.11 4.02
N LYS A 16 -2.45 16.42 5.03
CA LYS A 16 -0.98 16.28 4.97
C LYS A 16 -0.48 14.87 5.26
N ILE A 17 -1.37 13.90 5.46
CA ILE A 17 -0.98 12.51 5.67
C ILE A 17 -0.35 11.97 4.39
N SER A 18 0.92 11.55 4.48
CA SER A 18 1.65 10.86 3.43
C SER A 18 1.70 9.35 3.71
N GLY A 19 1.90 8.54 2.67
CA GLY A 19 2.07 7.10 2.78
C GLY A 19 0.76 6.31 2.78
N SER A 20 0.82 5.09 3.31
CA SER A 20 -0.30 4.14 3.29
C SER A 20 -1.54 4.71 3.99
N GLY A 21 -2.69 4.64 3.35
CA GLY A 21 -3.97 5.12 3.89
C GLY A 21 -4.28 6.61 3.63
N SER A 22 -3.41 7.36 2.95
CA SER A 22 -3.67 8.78 2.60
C SER A 22 -4.90 8.97 1.71
N TRP A 23 -5.27 7.98 0.92
CA TRP A 23 -6.45 7.99 0.06
C TRP A 23 -7.79 7.97 0.84
N LEU A 24 -7.80 7.59 2.13
CA LEU A 24 -9.00 7.63 2.98
C LEU A 24 -9.52 9.05 3.16
N PHE A 25 -8.63 10.05 3.21
CA PHE A 25 -9.01 11.46 3.20
C PHE A 25 -9.86 11.80 1.96
N SER A 26 -9.37 11.47 0.75
CA SER A 26 -10.10 11.71 -0.49
C SER A 26 -11.44 10.97 -0.52
N MET A 27 -11.47 9.71 -0.07
CA MET A 27 -12.68 8.91 -0.03
C MET A 27 -13.74 9.53 0.89
N SER A 28 -13.38 9.95 2.11
CA SER A 28 -14.33 10.53 3.05
C SER A 28 -14.91 11.85 2.56
N HIS A 29 -14.07 12.72 1.99
CA HIS A 29 -14.49 14.01 1.46
C HIS A 29 -15.37 13.87 0.21
N ASN A 30 -15.06 12.92 -0.67
CA ASN A 30 -15.87 12.65 -1.86
C ASN A 30 -17.25 12.09 -1.48
N LEU A 31 -17.32 11.21 -0.49
CA LEU A 31 -18.59 10.69 0.00
C LEU A 31 -19.47 11.80 0.59
N THR A 32 -18.93 12.63 1.48
CA THR A 32 -19.69 13.73 2.11
C THR A 32 -20.02 14.88 1.17
N LYS A 33 -19.25 15.06 0.08
CA LYS A 33 -19.49 16.05 -0.96
C LYS A 33 -20.65 15.67 -1.90
N HIS A 34 -20.75 14.38 -2.25
CA HIS A 34 -21.67 13.92 -3.29
C HIS A 34 -22.91 13.21 -2.76
N TYR A 35 -22.92 12.85 -1.46
CA TYR A 35 -24.02 12.10 -0.84
C TYR A 35 -24.42 12.68 0.50
N ASP A 36 -25.70 12.49 0.87
CA ASP A 36 -26.24 12.85 2.20
C ASP A 36 -25.79 11.79 3.23
N VAL A 37 -24.53 11.88 3.66
CA VAL A 37 -23.91 10.96 4.61
C VAL A 37 -23.18 11.71 5.73
N GLU A 38 -23.15 11.08 6.89
CA GLU A 38 -22.29 11.46 8.03
C GLU A 38 -21.28 10.33 8.27
N ILE A 39 -20.01 10.69 8.43
CA ILE A 39 -18.95 9.71 8.66
C ILE A 39 -18.33 9.94 10.04
N LEU A 40 -18.38 8.89 10.88
CA LEU A 40 -17.60 8.82 12.11
C LEU A 40 -16.43 7.87 11.88
N ASN A 41 -15.19 8.36 12.02
CA ASN A 41 -13.98 7.56 11.94
C ASN A 41 -13.39 7.30 13.33
N ILE A 42 -13.09 6.05 13.65
CA ILE A 42 -12.32 5.66 14.83
C ILE A 42 -10.94 5.20 14.37
N THR A 43 -9.91 5.87 14.86
CA THR A 43 -8.50 5.56 14.60
C THR A 43 -7.69 5.51 15.89
N GLU A 44 -6.44 5.13 15.83
CA GLU A 44 -5.53 5.06 16.97
C GLU A 44 -4.23 5.83 16.75
N SER A 45 -3.63 6.31 17.84
CA SER A 45 -2.33 6.99 17.77
C SER A 45 -1.53 6.81 19.06
N THR A 46 -0.21 6.63 18.92
CA THR A 46 0.75 6.65 20.04
C THR A 46 0.99 8.05 20.59
N LYS A 47 0.51 9.09 19.88
CA LYS A 47 0.70 10.50 20.25
C LYS A 47 -0.35 11.02 21.23
N VAL A 48 -1.44 10.29 21.45
CA VAL A 48 -2.51 10.67 22.37
C VAL A 48 -2.50 9.78 23.62
N ARG A 49 -2.76 10.36 24.78
CA ARG A 49 -2.86 9.65 26.07
C ARG A 49 -4.32 9.36 26.49
N SER A 50 -5.26 10.12 25.94
CA SER A 50 -6.70 9.93 26.09
C SER A 50 -7.36 10.04 24.72
N ALA A 51 -8.62 9.57 24.59
CA ALA A 51 -9.35 9.72 23.34
C ALA A 51 -9.61 11.19 23.02
N VAL A 52 -9.38 11.55 21.76
CA VAL A 52 -9.56 12.91 21.24
C VAL A 52 -10.60 12.89 20.14
N ARG A 53 -11.58 13.79 20.24
CA ARG A 53 -12.62 13.98 19.21
C ARG A 53 -12.31 15.23 18.39
N ARG A 54 -12.46 15.13 17.08
CA ARG A 54 -12.41 16.25 16.12
C ARG A 54 -13.59 16.18 15.20
N VAL A 55 -14.08 17.33 14.74
CA VAL A 55 -15.23 17.42 13.81
C VAL A 55 -14.87 18.42 12.70
N GLU A 56 -15.18 18.05 11.48
CA GLU A 56 -15.04 18.88 10.29
C GLU A 56 -16.20 18.58 9.33
N GLY A 57 -17.16 19.51 9.25
CA GLY A 57 -18.40 19.30 8.49
C GLY A 57 -19.14 18.05 8.93
N ASN A 58 -19.44 17.16 8.01
CA ASN A 58 -20.12 15.89 8.25
C ASN A 58 -19.17 14.75 8.64
N ILE A 59 -17.91 15.06 8.98
CA ILE A 59 -16.92 14.06 9.39
C ILE A 59 -16.56 14.27 10.85
N THR A 60 -16.75 13.25 11.68
CA THR A 60 -16.27 13.17 13.06
C THR A 60 -15.15 12.15 13.15
N GLU A 61 -14.06 12.48 13.82
CA GLU A 61 -12.94 11.57 14.05
C GLU A 61 -12.64 11.42 15.55
N TRP A 62 -12.61 10.18 16.02
CA TRP A 62 -12.10 9.80 17.31
C TRP A 62 -10.72 9.15 17.18
N THR A 63 -9.73 9.72 17.84
CA THR A 63 -8.39 9.15 17.96
C THR A 63 -8.24 8.52 19.34
N ILE A 64 -8.16 7.19 19.39
CA ILE A 64 -7.99 6.39 20.62
C ILE A 64 -6.49 6.20 20.90
N PRO A 65 -6.04 6.16 22.17
CA PRO A 65 -4.66 5.83 22.51
C PRO A 65 -4.26 4.44 21.97
N HIS A 66 -3.12 4.39 21.27
CA HIS A 66 -2.59 3.12 20.77
C HIS A 66 -2.05 2.30 21.93
N TYR A 67 -2.72 1.18 22.22
CA TYR A 67 -2.28 0.20 23.19
C TYR A 67 -2.81 -1.19 22.82
N ARG A 68 -1.92 -2.15 22.66
CA ARG A 68 -2.30 -3.53 22.33
C ARG A 68 -1.81 -4.51 23.38
N LEU A 69 -2.73 -5.37 23.81
CA LEU A 69 -2.43 -6.53 24.60
C LEU A 69 -1.82 -7.65 23.72
N PHE A 70 -1.24 -8.65 24.35
CA PHE A 70 -0.63 -9.80 23.66
C PHE A 70 -1.62 -10.57 22.76
N ASN A 71 -2.90 -10.54 23.07
CA ASN A 71 -4.00 -11.14 22.32
C ASN A 71 -4.50 -10.27 21.14
N GLY A 72 -3.84 -9.17 20.82
CA GLY A 72 -4.19 -8.26 19.72
C GLY A 72 -5.24 -7.22 20.05
N LEU A 73 -5.93 -7.30 21.20
CA LEU A 73 -6.94 -6.33 21.61
C LEU A 73 -6.34 -5.14 22.35
N PRO A 74 -7.01 -3.96 22.35
CA PRO A 74 -6.66 -2.86 23.20
C PRO A 74 -7.03 -3.12 24.68
N SER A 75 -6.73 -2.18 25.56
CA SER A 75 -7.14 -2.27 26.97
C SER A 75 -8.66 -2.37 27.11
N LYS A 76 -9.13 -2.95 28.22
CA LYS A 76 -10.57 -3.04 28.52
C LYS A 76 -11.25 -1.67 28.51
N ASN A 77 -10.56 -0.63 29.01
CA ASN A 77 -11.09 0.74 29.02
C ASN A 77 -11.25 1.29 27.59
N ASN A 78 -10.26 1.07 26.71
CA ASN A 78 -10.37 1.50 25.32
C ASN A 78 -11.49 0.74 24.59
N ILE A 79 -11.65 -0.57 24.84
CA ILE A 79 -12.76 -1.36 24.27
C ILE A 79 -14.09 -0.79 24.73
N LYS A 80 -14.28 -0.53 26.04
CA LYS A 80 -15.50 0.07 26.58
C LYS A 80 -15.81 1.39 25.89
N GLN A 81 -14.83 2.29 25.80
CA GLN A 81 -14.98 3.60 25.16
C GLN A 81 -15.39 3.47 23.68
N ILE A 82 -14.75 2.56 22.94
CA ILE A 82 -15.10 2.30 21.54
C ILE A 82 -16.55 1.81 21.42
N VAL A 83 -16.94 0.87 22.28
CA VAL A 83 -18.32 0.34 22.32
C VAL A 83 -19.34 1.43 22.63
N ASP A 84 -19.03 2.32 23.59
CA ASP A 84 -19.90 3.42 23.98
C ASP A 84 -20.06 4.43 22.81
N ILE A 85 -18.97 4.80 22.12
CA ILE A 85 -18.99 5.66 20.91
C ILE A 85 -19.86 5.04 19.82
N VAL A 86 -19.70 3.73 19.54
CA VAL A 86 -20.46 3.04 18.50
C VAL A 86 -21.96 3.00 18.84
N LYS A 87 -22.29 2.75 20.11
CA LYS A 87 -23.69 2.73 20.60
C LYS A 87 -24.35 4.11 20.50
N GLU A 88 -23.64 5.17 20.91
CA GLU A 88 -24.14 6.54 20.84
C GLU A 88 -24.35 7.00 19.40
N TYR A 89 -23.44 6.65 18.50
CA TYR A 89 -23.52 7.05 17.10
C TYR A 89 -24.64 6.32 16.33
N CYS A 90 -24.96 5.07 16.67
CA CYS A 90 -25.95 4.25 16.02
C CYS A 90 -25.77 4.19 14.48
N PRO A 91 -24.65 3.63 13.95
CA PRO A 91 -24.38 3.62 12.53
C PRO A 91 -25.32 2.71 11.73
N ASP A 92 -25.68 3.13 10.50
CA ASP A 92 -26.39 2.29 9.54
C ASP A 92 -25.48 1.20 8.95
N VAL A 93 -24.19 1.53 8.78
CA VAL A 93 -23.16 0.62 8.28
C VAL A 93 -21.82 0.86 8.98
N ILE A 94 -21.10 -0.21 9.27
CA ILE A 94 -19.74 -0.16 9.81
C ILE A 94 -18.76 -0.68 8.76
N HIS A 95 -17.75 0.09 8.45
CA HIS A 95 -16.69 -0.26 7.51
C HIS A 95 -15.33 -0.36 8.21
N ILE A 96 -14.69 -1.53 8.15
CA ILE A 96 -13.39 -1.79 8.73
C ILE A 96 -12.35 -1.79 7.60
N TRP A 97 -11.41 -0.84 7.67
CA TRP A 97 -10.37 -0.63 6.68
C TRP A 97 -9.12 -1.45 7.01
N GLY A 98 -9.07 -2.69 6.52
CA GLY A 98 -7.93 -3.59 6.64
C GLY A 98 -8.01 -4.59 7.79
N VAL A 99 -7.23 -5.67 7.64
CA VAL A 99 -7.07 -6.73 8.64
C VAL A 99 -5.81 -6.52 9.50
N GLU A 100 -5.03 -5.49 9.23
CA GLU A 100 -3.71 -5.24 9.82
C GLU A 100 -3.79 -4.75 11.27
N ASN A 101 -4.96 -4.23 11.67
CA ASN A 101 -5.22 -3.76 13.02
C ASN A 101 -6.23 -4.66 13.74
N TYR A 102 -6.42 -4.45 15.04
CA TYR A 102 -7.35 -5.23 15.89
C TYR A 102 -8.83 -4.94 15.65
N TRP A 103 -9.19 -3.96 14.82
CA TRP A 103 -10.58 -3.54 14.60
C TRP A 103 -11.51 -4.71 14.31
N GLY A 104 -11.12 -5.60 13.41
CA GLY A 104 -11.89 -6.80 13.10
C GLY A 104 -12.06 -7.76 14.28
N LEU A 105 -11.08 -7.80 15.22
CA LEU A 105 -11.17 -8.64 16.41
C LEU A 105 -12.25 -8.18 17.40
N LEU A 106 -12.64 -6.90 17.39
CA LEU A 106 -13.74 -6.43 18.20
C LEU A 106 -15.07 -7.09 17.79
N PHE A 107 -15.20 -7.45 16.52
CA PHE A 107 -16.37 -8.14 15.96
C PHE A 107 -16.27 -9.65 16.12
N SER A 108 -15.16 -10.26 15.73
CA SER A 108 -14.97 -11.72 15.83
C SER A 108 -15.07 -12.23 17.27
N ARG A 109 -14.73 -11.40 18.26
CA ARG A 109 -14.80 -11.72 19.69
C ARG A 109 -16.04 -11.18 20.40
N GLY A 110 -17.01 -10.64 19.65
CA GLY A 110 -18.33 -10.26 20.16
C GLY A 110 -18.39 -8.99 21.02
N PHE A 111 -17.35 -8.13 21.02
CA PHE A 111 -17.42 -6.81 21.68
C PHE A 111 -18.32 -5.85 20.90
N LEU A 112 -18.31 -5.93 19.58
CA LEU A 112 -19.20 -5.19 18.69
C LEU A 112 -20.03 -6.17 17.87
N ARG A 113 -21.33 -5.89 17.72
CA ARG A 113 -22.25 -6.66 16.90
C ARG A 113 -22.98 -5.69 16.00
N ASN A 114 -22.75 -5.81 14.70
CA ASN A 114 -23.54 -5.11 13.70
C ASN A 114 -23.70 -6.05 12.49
N GLN A 115 -24.93 -6.23 12.05
CA GLN A 115 -25.22 -7.06 10.88
C GLN A 115 -24.76 -6.39 9.57
N ASN A 116 -24.72 -5.05 9.56
CA ASN A 116 -24.30 -4.25 8.41
C ASN A 116 -22.80 -3.91 8.50
N THR A 117 -21.95 -4.92 8.60
CA THR A 117 -20.49 -4.73 8.61
C THR A 117 -19.88 -5.07 7.26
N LEU A 118 -18.93 -4.24 6.84
CA LEU A 118 -18.08 -4.42 5.65
C LEU A 118 -16.62 -4.46 6.07
N LEU A 119 -15.90 -5.48 5.65
CA LEU A 119 -14.46 -5.59 5.82
C LEU A 119 -13.76 -5.28 4.49
N GLU A 120 -12.97 -4.23 4.43
CA GLU A 120 -12.14 -3.91 3.26
C GLU A 120 -10.76 -4.54 3.39
N ILE A 121 -10.31 -5.26 2.38
CA ILE A 121 -8.96 -5.84 2.37
C ILE A 121 -7.99 -4.82 1.78
N GLN A 122 -7.04 -4.35 2.59
CA GLN A 122 -5.97 -3.45 2.14
C GLN A 122 -4.70 -4.22 1.80
N GLY A 123 -4.34 -5.20 2.60
CA GLY A 123 -3.21 -6.11 2.40
C GLY A 123 -3.60 -7.54 2.76
N VAL A 124 -2.97 -8.50 2.13
CA VAL A 124 -3.14 -9.93 2.41
C VAL A 124 -1.92 -10.39 3.19
N LEU A 125 -2.02 -10.41 4.53
CA LEU A 125 -0.87 -10.63 5.42
C LEU A 125 -0.23 -12.01 5.20
N PHE A 126 -1.04 -13.06 5.02
CA PHE A 126 -0.49 -14.40 4.80
C PHE A 126 0.30 -14.48 3.48
N ALA A 127 -0.17 -13.81 2.40
CA ALA A 127 0.58 -13.75 1.16
C ALA A 127 1.88 -12.93 1.31
N CYS A 128 1.86 -11.83 2.06
CA CYS A 128 3.07 -11.08 2.38
C CYS A 128 4.06 -11.91 3.22
N SER A 129 3.56 -12.73 4.14
CA SER A 129 4.39 -13.56 5.02
C SER A 129 5.20 -14.62 4.26
N GLU A 130 4.64 -15.17 3.18
CA GLU A 130 5.33 -16.12 2.29
C GLU A 130 6.62 -15.51 1.72
N TYR A 131 6.58 -14.22 1.36
CA TYR A 131 7.70 -13.52 0.75
C TYR A 131 8.56 -12.72 1.73
N TYR A 132 8.14 -12.58 3.00
CA TYR A 132 8.87 -11.72 3.95
C TYR A 132 10.33 -12.12 4.11
N ARG A 133 10.63 -13.40 4.10
CA ARG A 133 11.97 -13.97 4.21
C ARG A 133 12.43 -14.64 2.92
N ASN A 134 11.50 -15.29 2.20
CA ASN A 134 11.82 -16.14 1.06
C ASN A 134 12.30 -15.38 -0.19
N CYS A 135 12.20 -14.04 -0.21
CA CYS A 135 12.79 -13.20 -1.25
C CYS A 135 14.29 -12.89 -1.02
N LEU A 136 14.85 -13.31 0.12
CA LEU A 136 16.26 -13.09 0.48
C LEU A 136 16.87 -14.38 1.05
N TYR A 137 17.87 -14.91 0.39
CA TYR A 137 18.61 -16.09 0.85
C TYR A 137 19.80 -15.68 1.69
N TRP A 138 20.28 -16.58 2.55
CA TRP A 138 21.47 -16.36 3.38
C TRP A 138 22.69 -15.87 2.59
N LYS A 139 22.93 -16.45 1.40
CA LYS A 139 24.01 -16.08 0.50
C LYS A 139 24.01 -14.58 0.11
N GLU A 140 22.83 -13.96 0.05
CA GLU A 140 22.67 -12.56 -0.29
C GLU A 140 23.34 -11.63 0.74
N PHE A 141 23.20 -12.00 2.02
CA PHE A 141 23.81 -11.23 3.12
C PHE A 141 25.32 -11.48 3.17
N TYR A 142 25.72 -12.73 3.11
CA TYR A 142 27.12 -13.13 3.21
C TYR A 142 27.96 -12.60 2.04
N SER A 143 27.38 -12.40 0.86
CA SER A 143 28.11 -11.86 -0.30
C SER A 143 28.48 -10.39 -0.16
N CYS A 144 27.76 -9.59 0.65
CA CYS A 144 27.99 -8.14 0.76
C CYS A 144 28.29 -7.66 2.20
N GLN A 145 28.26 -8.56 3.19
CA GLN A 145 28.49 -8.21 4.59
C GLN A 145 29.54 -9.13 5.23
N PRO A 146 30.35 -8.65 6.19
CA PRO A 146 31.15 -9.51 7.05
C PRO A 146 30.26 -10.52 7.78
N PHE A 147 30.79 -11.71 8.06
CA PHE A 147 30.04 -12.86 8.60
C PHE A 147 29.14 -12.49 9.79
N LEU A 148 29.68 -11.87 10.83
CA LEU A 148 28.89 -11.50 12.02
C LEU A 148 27.75 -10.53 11.71
N LYS A 149 27.98 -9.60 10.81
CA LYS A 149 26.99 -8.61 10.37
C LYS A 149 25.90 -9.28 9.52
N ALA A 150 26.27 -10.20 8.66
CA ALA A 150 25.35 -11.02 7.88
C ALA A 150 24.45 -11.87 8.80
N CYS A 151 25.02 -12.52 9.83
CA CYS A 151 24.27 -13.23 10.85
C CYS A 151 23.24 -12.34 11.55
N TYR A 152 23.66 -11.13 11.97
CA TYR A 152 22.79 -10.16 12.62
C TYR A 152 21.63 -9.71 11.71
N SER A 153 21.93 -9.32 10.48
CA SER A 153 20.93 -8.84 9.51
C SER A 153 19.91 -9.93 9.19
N TYR A 154 20.38 -11.16 8.94
CA TYR A 154 19.51 -12.31 8.66
C TYR A 154 18.65 -12.69 9.87
N PHE A 155 19.24 -12.75 11.07
CA PHE A 155 18.52 -13.02 12.31
C PHE A 155 17.45 -11.95 12.59
N TYR A 156 17.76 -10.69 12.35
CA TYR A 156 16.80 -9.61 12.53
C TYR A 156 15.59 -9.76 11.60
N ILE A 157 15.81 -10.05 10.32
CA ILE A 157 14.72 -10.30 9.35
C ILE A 157 13.92 -11.54 9.76
N TYR A 158 14.59 -12.59 10.22
CA TYR A 158 13.93 -13.79 10.74
C TYR A 158 13.00 -13.44 11.91
N MET A 159 13.48 -12.69 12.89
CA MET A 159 12.68 -12.24 14.03
C MET A 159 11.49 -11.37 13.62
N GLN A 160 11.68 -10.49 12.64
CA GLN A 160 10.58 -9.70 12.08
C GLN A 160 9.54 -10.59 11.37
N SER A 161 9.97 -11.58 10.62
CA SER A 161 9.05 -12.56 9.99
C SER A 161 8.21 -13.31 11.02
N LEU A 162 8.81 -13.71 12.16
CA LEU A 162 8.06 -14.35 13.25
C LEU A 162 7.01 -13.42 13.86
N LYS A 163 7.33 -12.13 14.05
CA LYS A 163 6.36 -11.13 14.51
C LYS A 163 5.24 -10.96 13.50
N PHE A 164 5.56 -10.95 12.21
CA PHE A 164 4.58 -10.88 11.13
C PHE A 164 3.64 -12.09 11.16
N ASN A 165 4.20 -13.30 11.28
CA ASN A 165 3.45 -14.55 11.33
C ASN A 165 2.48 -14.64 12.51
N LYS A 166 2.78 -14.01 13.65
CA LYS A 166 1.83 -13.94 14.78
C LYS A 166 0.53 -13.24 14.39
N ARG A 167 0.57 -12.27 13.45
CA ARG A 167 -0.59 -11.52 12.98
C ARG A 167 -1.51 -12.37 12.10
N LEU A 168 -0.99 -13.44 11.48
CA LEU A 168 -1.76 -14.32 10.61
C LEU A 168 -2.92 -15.02 11.34
N LYS A 169 -2.74 -15.34 12.64
CA LYS A 169 -3.81 -15.89 13.46
C LYS A 169 -5.01 -14.93 13.55
N PHE A 170 -4.71 -13.65 13.73
CA PHE A 170 -5.75 -12.60 13.78
C PHE A 170 -6.40 -12.38 12.43
N GLU A 171 -5.62 -12.35 11.34
CA GLU A 171 -6.17 -12.27 9.99
C GLU A 171 -7.16 -13.41 9.70
N LYS A 172 -6.78 -14.66 10.01
CA LYS A 172 -7.65 -15.83 9.83
C LYS A 172 -8.93 -15.73 10.66
N GLU A 173 -8.82 -15.31 11.94
CA GLU A 173 -9.96 -15.11 12.84
C GLU A 173 -10.92 -14.03 12.29
N ILE A 174 -10.36 -12.89 11.84
CA ILE A 174 -11.13 -11.78 11.28
C ILE A 174 -11.84 -12.23 9.99
N LEU A 175 -11.10 -12.79 9.04
CA LEU A 175 -11.66 -13.20 7.74
C LEU A 175 -12.80 -14.22 7.89
N GLY A 176 -12.69 -15.15 8.82
CA GLY A 176 -13.74 -16.15 9.09
C GLY A 176 -15.01 -15.61 9.78
N SER A 177 -15.00 -14.35 10.23
CA SER A 177 -16.11 -13.76 11.01
C SER A 177 -16.94 -12.70 10.26
N PHE A 178 -16.56 -12.33 9.03
CA PHE A 178 -17.26 -11.31 8.25
C PHE A 178 -18.02 -11.90 7.08
N ASN A 179 -19.26 -11.47 6.91
CA ASN A 179 -20.16 -11.91 5.83
C ASN A 179 -20.07 -11.02 4.57
N ASN A 180 -19.57 -9.78 4.69
CA ASN A 180 -19.38 -8.88 3.56
C ASN A 180 -17.94 -8.42 3.54
N ILE A 181 -17.23 -8.74 2.46
CA ILE A 181 -15.84 -8.40 2.25
C ILE A 181 -15.71 -7.62 0.94
N SER A 182 -14.86 -6.62 0.95
CA SER A 182 -14.53 -5.79 -0.21
C SER A 182 -13.07 -5.94 -0.59
N CYS A 183 -12.81 -6.13 -1.88
CA CYS A 183 -11.46 -6.31 -2.44
C CYS A 183 -11.30 -5.44 -3.68
N GLN A 184 -10.09 -4.94 -3.95
CA GLN A 184 -9.79 -4.13 -5.12
C GLN A 184 -9.41 -4.95 -6.36
N SER A 185 -9.18 -6.27 -6.21
CA SER A 185 -8.72 -7.15 -7.28
C SER A 185 -9.28 -8.57 -7.12
N ASN A 186 -9.37 -9.29 -8.23
CA ASN A 186 -9.73 -10.70 -8.21
C ASN A 186 -8.66 -11.54 -7.50
N TRP A 187 -7.37 -11.19 -7.67
CA TRP A 187 -6.28 -11.84 -6.95
C TRP A 187 -6.51 -11.81 -5.44
N THR A 188 -6.82 -10.63 -4.90
CA THR A 188 -7.12 -10.47 -3.47
C THR A 188 -8.35 -11.28 -3.06
N ARG A 189 -9.42 -11.21 -3.86
CA ARG A 189 -10.65 -11.97 -3.63
C ARG A 189 -10.39 -13.48 -3.58
N HIS A 190 -9.63 -14.03 -4.54
CA HIS A 190 -9.30 -15.46 -4.58
C HIS A 190 -8.44 -15.86 -3.38
N LYS A 191 -7.45 -15.04 -3.02
CA LYS A 191 -6.59 -15.32 -1.85
C LYS A 191 -7.41 -15.36 -0.55
N VAL A 192 -8.19 -14.32 -0.25
CA VAL A 192 -8.95 -14.28 1.01
C VAL A 192 -10.16 -15.20 1.03
N GLY A 193 -10.72 -15.53 -0.14
CA GLY A 193 -11.86 -16.45 -0.28
C GLY A 193 -11.60 -17.83 0.28
N ILE A 194 -10.35 -18.27 0.34
CA ILE A 194 -9.95 -19.54 0.97
C ILE A 194 -10.25 -19.53 2.49
N LEU A 195 -10.11 -18.37 3.14
CA LEU A 195 -10.32 -18.20 4.59
C LEU A 195 -11.71 -17.65 4.93
N ALA A 196 -12.44 -17.10 3.96
CA ALA A 196 -13.75 -16.46 4.09
C ALA A 196 -14.76 -17.05 3.09
N SER A 197 -14.87 -18.37 3.03
CA SER A 197 -15.64 -19.10 2.01
C SER A 197 -17.15 -18.79 2.03
N SER A 198 -17.71 -18.37 3.17
CA SER A 198 -19.11 -17.98 3.32
C SER A 198 -19.41 -16.50 3.04
N ALA A 199 -18.37 -15.68 2.84
CA ALA A 199 -18.53 -14.26 2.65
C ALA A 199 -19.04 -13.89 1.25
N SER A 200 -19.86 -12.84 1.18
CA SER A 200 -20.17 -12.13 -0.06
C SER A 200 -19.06 -11.13 -0.38
N PHE A 201 -18.55 -11.16 -1.61
CA PHE A 201 -17.48 -10.29 -2.04
C PHE A 201 -17.98 -9.14 -2.91
N ASN A 202 -17.51 -7.94 -2.62
CA ASN A 202 -17.70 -6.74 -3.43
C ASN A 202 -16.36 -6.32 -4.04
N THR A 203 -16.41 -5.67 -5.21
CA THR A 203 -15.23 -5.03 -5.81
C THR A 203 -15.27 -3.55 -5.48
N SER A 204 -14.29 -3.09 -4.69
CA SER A 204 -14.12 -1.69 -4.34
C SER A 204 -13.11 -1.01 -5.26
N LEU A 205 -13.33 0.29 -5.50
CA LEU A 205 -12.40 1.15 -6.21
C LEU A 205 -11.64 2.03 -5.20
N ARG A 206 -10.43 2.43 -5.54
CA ARG A 206 -9.63 3.38 -4.74
C ARG A 206 -9.44 4.69 -5.47
N PRO A 207 -9.63 5.83 -4.81
CA PRO A 207 -9.38 7.12 -5.42
C PRO A 207 -7.87 7.33 -5.62
N ILE A 208 -7.54 7.99 -6.71
CA ILE A 208 -6.23 8.61 -6.92
C ILE A 208 -6.13 9.83 -5.99
N ARG A 209 -4.97 10.11 -5.45
CA ARG A 209 -4.77 11.30 -4.61
C ARG A 209 -5.03 12.58 -5.41
N PRO A 210 -5.71 13.60 -4.84
CA PRO A 210 -6.10 14.84 -5.55
C PRO A 210 -4.92 15.54 -6.23
N GLN A 211 -3.73 15.51 -5.63
CA GLN A 211 -2.52 16.11 -6.19
C GLN A 211 -2.14 15.47 -7.54
N PHE A 212 -2.37 14.17 -7.71
CA PHE A 212 -2.12 13.48 -8.99
C PHE A 212 -3.20 13.79 -10.01
N ILE A 213 -4.45 14.01 -9.57
CA ILE A 213 -5.57 14.36 -10.46
C ILE A 213 -5.33 15.73 -11.08
N SER A 214 -4.86 16.70 -10.30
CA SER A 214 -4.57 18.07 -10.76
C SER A 214 -3.21 18.21 -11.45
N ALA A 215 -2.35 17.19 -11.39
CA ALA A 215 -1.02 17.23 -11.98
C ALA A 215 -1.06 17.14 -13.51
N SER A 216 -0.10 17.77 -14.16
CA SER A 216 0.16 17.58 -15.60
C SER A 216 0.56 16.12 -15.87
N LYS A 217 0.33 15.66 -17.08
CA LYS A 217 0.76 14.31 -17.49
C LYS A 217 2.27 14.28 -17.74
N TRP A 218 2.88 13.14 -17.48
CA TRP A 218 4.29 12.90 -17.78
C TRP A 218 4.56 13.09 -19.30
N LYS A 219 5.76 13.56 -19.62
CA LYS A 219 6.23 13.77 -20.99
C LYS A 219 7.55 13.06 -21.21
N SER A 220 7.81 12.63 -22.44
CA SER A 220 9.00 11.89 -22.85
C SER A 220 10.27 12.74 -23.01
N ASP A 221 10.16 14.06 -22.97
CA ASP A 221 11.24 15.02 -23.18
C ASP A 221 12.29 15.08 -22.04
N VAL A 222 12.16 14.21 -21.04
CA VAL A 222 13.14 14.09 -19.96
C VAL A 222 14.50 13.69 -20.53
N THR A 223 15.51 14.53 -20.33
CA THR A 223 16.88 14.28 -20.82
C THR A 223 17.73 13.44 -19.86
N SER A 224 17.42 13.47 -18.57
CA SER A 224 18.15 12.68 -17.55
C SER A 224 17.81 11.19 -17.69
N LYS A 225 18.75 10.32 -17.29
CA LYS A 225 18.52 8.86 -17.17
C LYS A 225 18.09 8.48 -15.75
N ASN A 226 17.24 9.32 -15.15
CA ASN A 226 16.70 9.05 -13.83
C ASN A 226 15.60 7.97 -13.89
N ILE A 227 15.68 7.04 -12.95
CA ILE A 227 14.69 6.00 -12.69
C ILE A 227 14.13 6.27 -11.32
N PHE A 228 12.83 6.20 -11.15
CA PHE A 228 12.18 6.44 -9.86
C PHE A 228 11.62 5.15 -9.27
N THR A 229 11.73 4.99 -7.96
CA THR A 229 11.06 3.92 -7.21
C THR A 229 10.59 4.43 -5.85
N ILE A 230 9.45 3.90 -5.39
CA ILE A 230 8.98 4.12 -4.02
C ILE A 230 9.08 2.78 -3.29
N ALA A 231 9.93 2.74 -2.27
CA ALA A 231 10.26 1.54 -1.53
C ALA A 231 9.94 1.68 -0.02
N SER A 232 10.00 0.57 0.69
CA SER A 232 9.90 0.53 2.15
C SER A 232 10.98 -0.38 2.73
N ALA A 233 11.07 -0.42 4.07
CA ALA A 233 11.99 -1.31 4.79
C ALA A 233 11.55 -2.79 4.80
N GLU A 234 10.53 -3.14 4.02
CA GLU A 234 9.99 -4.50 3.94
C GLU A 234 10.65 -5.27 2.79
N PRO A 235 11.29 -6.43 3.04
CA PRO A 235 12.03 -7.18 2.01
C PRO A 235 11.19 -7.54 0.79
N TYR A 236 9.91 -7.90 0.98
CA TYR A 236 9.00 -8.28 -0.11
C TYR A 236 8.63 -7.12 -1.06
N LYS A 237 9.01 -5.88 -0.73
CA LYS A 237 8.92 -4.73 -1.66
C LYS A 237 10.06 -4.69 -2.68
N GLY A 238 11.07 -5.54 -2.55
CA GLY A 238 12.03 -5.87 -3.59
C GLY A 238 13.05 -4.79 -3.94
N LEU A 239 13.31 -3.77 -3.08
CA LEU A 239 14.30 -2.73 -3.39
C LEU A 239 15.67 -3.29 -3.79
N HIS A 240 16.10 -4.40 -3.17
CA HIS A 240 17.36 -5.09 -3.51
C HIS A 240 17.41 -5.56 -4.97
N ILE A 241 16.27 -5.89 -5.58
CA ILE A 241 16.19 -6.28 -7.00
C ILE A 241 16.44 -5.06 -7.89
N THR A 242 15.78 -3.93 -7.59
CA THR A 242 16.00 -2.68 -8.32
C THR A 242 17.48 -2.24 -8.23
N LEU A 243 18.11 -2.32 -7.06
CA LEU A 243 19.52 -1.98 -6.88
C LEU A 243 20.45 -2.87 -7.72
N LYS A 244 20.21 -4.18 -7.77
CA LYS A 244 20.94 -5.11 -8.62
C LYS A 244 20.74 -4.79 -10.10
N ALA A 245 19.52 -4.43 -10.52
CA ALA A 245 19.24 -4.00 -11.90
C ALA A 245 20.04 -2.73 -12.27
N ILE A 246 20.16 -1.76 -11.34
CA ILE A 246 20.99 -0.57 -11.55
C ILE A 246 22.47 -0.93 -11.71
N ALA A 247 22.98 -1.88 -10.95
CA ALA A 247 24.36 -2.35 -11.09
C ALA A 247 24.63 -2.95 -12.47
N VAL A 248 23.67 -3.68 -13.04
CA VAL A 248 23.75 -4.17 -14.42
C VAL A 248 23.74 -3.02 -15.42
N LEU A 249 22.83 -2.07 -15.27
CA LEU A 249 22.68 -0.92 -16.16
C LEU A 249 23.88 0.02 -16.13
N LYS A 250 24.51 0.21 -14.99
CA LYS A 250 25.69 1.06 -14.82
C LYS A 250 26.81 0.70 -15.80
N ASN A 251 26.98 -0.58 -16.15
CA ASN A 251 28.02 -1.02 -17.06
C ASN A 251 27.79 -0.49 -18.50
N ARG A 252 26.52 -0.26 -18.89
CA ARG A 252 26.13 0.26 -20.22
C ARG A 252 25.85 1.77 -20.16
N MET A 253 25.37 2.26 -19.03
CA MET A 253 24.96 3.65 -18.78
C MET A 253 25.53 4.14 -17.45
N PRO A 254 26.80 4.57 -17.39
CA PRO A 254 27.44 4.99 -16.13
C PRO A 254 26.73 6.16 -15.41
N ASP A 255 26.02 6.99 -16.17
CA ASP A 255 25.26 8.16 -15.72
C ASP A 255 23.82 7.84 -15.25
N VAL A 256 23.39 6.56 -15.29
CA VAL A 256 22.06 6.17 -14.79
C VAL A 256 21.93 6.48 -13.29
N LYS A 257 20.78 7.03 -12.89
CA LYS A 257 20.46 7.34 -11.49
C LYS A 257 19.18 6.67 -11.04
N LEU A 258 19.18 6.07 -9.86
CA LEU A 258 18.00 5.59 -9.17
C LEU A 258 17.63 6.56 -8.05
N LEU A 259 16.46 7.14 -8.14
CA LEU A 259 15.85 7.98 -7.12
C LEU A 259 14.93 7.11 -6.26
N VAL A 260 15.22 6.98 -4.95
CA VAL A 260 14.51 6.09 -4.04
C VAL A 260 13.75 6.91 -3.00
N ALA A 261 12.43 6.94 -3.08
CA ALA A 261 11.57 7.51 -2.04
C ALA A 261 11.11 6.45 -1.01
N GLY A 262 10.69 6.89 0.17
CA GLY A 262 10.11 6.05 1.23
C GLY A 262 11.11 5.38 2.16
N VAL A 263 12.40 5.39 1.82
CA VAL A 263 13.48 4.80 2.64
C VAL A 263 14.35 5.89 3.23
N SER A 264 14.64 5.81 4.53
CA SER A 264 15.53 6.72 5.24
C SER A 264 16.52 5.95 6.10
N PHE A 265 17.80 6.31 6.01
CA PHE A 265 18.89 5.75 6.81
C PHE A 265 19.20 6.56 8.08
N LYS A 266 18.43 7.61 8.38
CA LYS A 266 18.61 8.42 9.61
C LYS A 266 18.49 7.60 10.90
N LYS A 267 17.73 6.50 10.85
CA LYS A 267 17.63 5.49 11.90
C LYS A 267 17.60 4.11 11.23
N ILE A 268 18.72 3.44 11.19
CA ILE A 268 18.80 2.06 10.69
C ILE A 268 18.28 1.13 11.79
N ASN A 269 16.99 0.87 11.80
CA ASN A 269 16.32 0.02 12.79
C ASN A 269 15.90 -1.34 12.21
N SER A 270 16.38 -1.70 11.01
CA SER A 270 16.04 -2.98 10.39
C SER A 270 17.26 -3.63 9.77
N GLY A 271 17.37 -4.95 9.92
CA GLY A 271 18.43 -5.72 9.26
C GLY A 271 18.37 -5.62 7.74
N TYR A 272 17.16 -5.40 7.18
CA TYR A 272 17.01 -5.20 5.75
C TYR A 272 17.62 -3.86 5.27
N LEU A 273 17.39 -2.75 5.98
CA LEU A 273 18.00 -1.47 5.60
C LEU A 273 19.53 -1.50 5.76
N GLN A 274 20.03 -2.22 6.75
CA GLN A 274 21.46 -2.43 6.89
C GLN A 274 22.03 -3.20 5.70
N TYR A 275 21.35 -4.29 5.30
CA TYR A 275 21.68 -5.05 4.09
C TYR A 275 21.63 -4.18 2.84
N ILE A 276 20.62 -3.34 2.64
CA ILE A 276 20.49 -2.42 1.50
C ILE A 276 21.68 -1.45 1.42
N SER A 277 22.09 -0.89 2.57
CA SER A 277 23.26 0.01 2.61
C SER A 277 24.55 -0.69 2.18
N ASP A 278 24.77 -1.91 2.67
CA ASP A 278 25.96 -2.69 2.34
C ASP A 278 25.92 -3.21 0.89
N LEU A 279 24.72 -3.57 0.40
CA LEU A 279 24.51 -3.98 -0.99
C LEU A 279 24.88 -2.86 -1.97
N VAL A 280 24.49 -1.61 -1.69
CA VAL A 280 24.85 -0.45 -2.53
C VAL A 280 26.37 -0.29 -2.60
N ALA A 281 27.06 -0.45 -1.47
CA ALA A 281 28.51 -0.39 -1.41
C ALA A 281 29.17 -1.55 -2.17
N HIS A 282 28.71 -2.77 -1.95
CA HIS A 282 29.20 -4.00 -2.58
C HIS A 282 29.05 -3.95 -4.11
N LEU A 283 27.91 -3.46 -4.61
CA LEU A 283 27.67 -3.29 -6.05
C LEU A 283 28.40 -2.09 -6.67
N GLY A 284 29.04 -1.26 -5.87
CA GLY A 284 29.76 -0.07 -6.32
C GLY A 284 28.84 0.99 -6.96
N ILE A 285 27.56 1.08 -6.56
CA ILE A 285 26.56 1.98 -7.16
C ILE A 285 26.24 3.20 -6.29
N GLN A 286 27.11 3.57 -5.35
CA GLN A 286 26.88 4.70 -4.43
C GLN A 286 26.59 6.01 -5.19
N ASN A 287 27.28 6.22 -6.31
CA ASN A 287 27.10 7.39 -7.15
C ASN A 287 25.86 7.29 -8.07
N ASN A 288 25.21 6.12 -8.16
CA ASN A 288 24.06 5.88 -9.02
C ASN A 288 22.73 5.85 -8.24
N VAL A 289 22.76 5.92 -6.90
CA VAL A 289 21.56 5.81 -6.05
C VAL A 289 21.40 7.03 -5.16
N VAL A 290 20.23 7.65 -5.17
CA VAL A 290 19.89 8.79 -4.32
C VAL A 290 18.69 8.42 -3.46
N PHE A 291 18.87 8.35 -2.14
CA PHE A 291 17.78 8.10 -1.19
C PHE A 291 17.15 9.43 -0.76
N LEU A 292 15.90 9.65 -1.19
CA LEU A 292 15.17 10.91 -0.99
C LEU A 292 14.42 10.96 0.35
N GLY A 293 14.32 9.83 1.05
CA GLY A 293 13.52 9.74 2.27
C GLY A 293 12.02 9.76 2.01
N SER A 294 11.25 10.26 2.97
CA SER A 294 9.79 10.37 2.84
C SER A 294 9.45 11.63 2.06
N LEU A 295 8.71 11.48 0.97
CA LEU A 295 8.25 12.56 0.10
C LEU A 295 6.75 12.80 0.29
N SER A 296 6.32 14.05 0.16
CA SER A 296 4.93 14.44 -0.04
C SER A 296 4.42 14.02 -1.43
N ALA A 297 3.11 14.10 -1.66
CA ALA A 297 2.54 13.80 -2.98
C ALA A 297 3.10 14.72 -4.08
N GLN A 298 3.30 16.00 -3.76
CA GLN A 298 3.84 16.98 -4.69
C GLN A 298 5.29 16.68 -5.05
N GLU A 299 6.16 16.36 -4.07
CA GLU A 299 7.55 15.99 -4.30
C GLU A 299 7.67 14.68 -5.10
N ILE A 300 6.72 13.74 -4.92
CA ILE A 300 6.66 12.51 -5.74
C ILE A 300 6.37 12.88 -7.20
N ILE A 301 5.40 13.76 -7.45
CA ILE A 301 5.04 14.22 -8.81
C ILE A 301 6.22 14.92 -9.47
N GLU A 302 6.90 15.81 -8.77
CA GLU A 302 8.10 16.50 -9.27
C GLU A 302 9.23 15.51 -9.60
N THR A 303 9.43 14.49 -8.76
CA THR A 303 10.41 13.42 -9.01
C THR A 303 10.03 12.59 -10.25
N ILE A 304 8.73 12.33 -10.46
CA ILE A 304 8.22 11.66 -11.66
C ILE A 304 8.57 12.46 -12.93
N TYR A 305 8.40 13.77 -12.91
CA TYR A 305 8.72 14.62 -14.07
C TYR A 305 10.21 14.67 -14.43
N MET A 306 11.08 14.35 -13.47
CA MET A 306 12.52 14.26 -13.70
C MET A 306 12.99 12.84 -14.07
N SER A 307 12.07 11.88 -14.20
CA SER A 307 12.39 10.46 -14.37
C SER A 307 11.89 9.91 -15.73
N LYS A 308 12.72 9.05 -16.34
CA LYS A 308 12.37 8.34 -17.60
C LYS A 308 11.34 7.26 -17.38
N CYS A 309 11.44 6.55 -16.25
CA CYS A 309 10.51 5.49 -15.92
C CYS A 309 10.43 5.28 -14.41
N MET A 310 9.41 4.53 -14.00
CA MET A 310 9.22 4.07 -12.64
C MET A 310 9.45 2.56 -12.54
N VAL A 311 10.04 2.09 -11.42
CA VAL A 311 10.22 0.67 -11.14
C VAL A 311 9.44 0.28 -9.89
N ILE A 312 8.67 -0.82 -9.99
CA ILE A 312 7.93 -1.42 -8.88
C ILE A 312 8.34 -2.89 -8.77
N SER A 313 9.14 -3.21 -7.77
CA SER A 313 9.82 -4.50 -7.63
C SER A 313 9.19 -5.44 -6.59
N SER A 314 7.96 -5.16 -6.15
CA SER A 314 7.28 -5.95 -5.11
C SER A 314 7.06 -7.40 -5.53
N TYR A 315 7.34 -8.35 -4.63
CA TYR A 315 7.03 -9.77 -4.81
C TYR A 315 5.54 -10.08 -4.61
N VAL A 316 4.82 -9.18 -3.95
CA VAL A 316 3.38 -9.32 -3.69
C VAL A 316 2.73 -7.96 -3.50
N GLU A 317 1.58 -7.76 -4.15
CA GLU A 317 0.71 -6.60 -3.99
C GLU A 317 -0.76 -7.03 -4.06
N SER A 318 -1.59 -6.54 -3.15
CA SER A 318 -3.05 -6.70 -3.20
C SER A 318 -3.73 -5.63 -4.06
N TYR A 319 -3.10 -4.44 -4.06
CA TYR A 319 -3.43 -3.29 -4.91
C TYR A 319 -2.23 -2.39 -4.97
N SER A 320 -1.61 -1.91 -5.82
CA SER A 320 -0.51 -0.95 -5.73
C SER A 320 -1.02 0.47 -6.00
N ALA A 321 -1.17 1.29 -4.97
CA ALA A 321 -1.50 2.70 -5.14
C ALA A 321 -0.43 3.44 -5.96
N VAL A 322 0.83 3.08 -5.74
CA VAL A 322 1.97 3.62 -6.51
C VAL A 322 1.82 3.30 -8.00
N PHE A 323 1.44 2.07 -8.36
CA PHE A 323 1.22 1.68 -9.74
C PHE A 323 0.00 2.40 -10.34
N ALA A 324 -1.11 2.48 -9.62
CA ALA A 324 -2.29 3.20 -10.07
C ALA A 324 -2.01 4.70 -10.33
N GLU A 325 -1.26 5.35 -9.45
CA GLU A 325 -0.85 6.74 -9.60
C GLU A 325 0.17 6.94 -10.74
N SER A 326 1.11 6.01 -10.93
CA SER A 326 2.05 6.06 -12.06
C SER A 326 1.33 5.91 -13.40
N MET A 327 0.36 5.01 -13.50
CA MET A 327 -0.49 4.87 -14.68
C MET A 327 -1.31 6.15 -14.94
N TYR A 328 -1.88 6.74 -13.89
CA TYR A 328 -2.71 7.94 -14.00
C TYR A 328 -1.91 9.16 -14.51
N ILE A 329 -0.71 9.38 -13.98
CA ILE A 329 0.17 10.48 -14.40
C ILE A 329 0.86 10.19 -15.74
N GLY A 330 0.95 8.90 -16.12
CA GLY A 330 1.48 8.44 -17.40
C GLY A 330 2.98 8.16 -17.41
N ILE A 331 3.65 8.04 -16.25
CA ILE A 331 5.07 7.63 -16.28
C ILE A 331 5.18 6.16 -16.67
N PRO A 332 5.97 5.82 -17.72
CA PRO A 332 6.19 4.43 -18.13
C PRO A 332 6.75 3.61 -16.98
N SER A 333 6.21 2.43 -16.76
CA SER A 333 6.57 1.63 -15.58
C SER A 333 7.11 0.25 -15.94
N VAL A 334 8.16 -0.16 -15.21
CA VAL A 334 8.68 -1.53 -15.17
C VAL A 334 8.22 -2.15 -13.87
N VAL A 335 7.44 -3.21 -13.94
CA VAL A 335 6.72 -3.77 -12.80
C VAL A 335 6.97 -5.27 -12.69
N SER A 336 7.18 -5.77 -11.46
CA SER A 336 7.26 -7.22 -11.26
C SER A 336 5.90 -7.87 -11.54
N PHE A 337 5.87 -8.98 -12.26
CA PHE A 337 4.65 -9.74 -12.57
C PHE A 337 4.13 -10.45 -11.31
N SER A 338 3.53 -9.70 -10.39
CA SER A 338 3.16 -10.22 -9.07
C SER A 338 1.83 -9.70 -8.56
N GLY A 339 1.12 -10.58 -7.85
CA GLY A 339 -0.13 -10.22 -7.17
C GLY A 339 -1.17 -9.61 -8.08
N ALA A 340 -1.88 -8.62 -7.57
CA ALA A 340 -2.96 -7.93 -8.28
C ALA A 340 -2.47 -6.98 -9.39
N MET A 341 -1.18 -6.64 -9.44
CA MET A 341 -0.66 -5.72 -10.47
C MET A 341 -0.90 -6.25 -11.89
N THR A 342 -0.92 -7.57 -12.04
CA THR A 342 -1.16 -8.25 -13.32
C THR A 342 -2.57 -8.07 -13.89
N GLU A 343 -3.51 -7.57 -13.08
CA GLU A 343 -4.91 -7.33 -13.51
C GLU A 343 -5.14 -5.90 -14.03
N PHE A 344 -4.20 -4.97 -13.77
CA PHE A 344 -4.43 -3.55 -14.04
C PHE A 344 -3.85 -3.06 -15.36
N ALA A 345 -2.89 -3.79 -15.93
CA ALA A 345 -2.20 -3.39 -17.15
C ALA A 345 -1.82 -4.61 -17.99
N LYS A 346 -1.45 -4.37 -19.25
CA LYS A 346 -1.08 -5.40 -20.22
C LYS A 346 0.39 -5.27 -20.61
N ASP A 347 1.11 -6.38 -20.52
CA ASP A 347 2.55 -6.42 -20.81
C ASP A 347 2.84 -5.99 -22.25
N GLY A 348 3.89 -5.20 -22.41
CA GLY A 348 4.32 -4.67 -23.69
C GLY A 348 3.41 -3.57 -24.26
N GLU A 349 2.21 -3.34 -23.71
CA GLU A 349 1.26 -2.34 -24.20
C GLU A 349 1.14 -1.13 -23.24
N SER A 350 0.88 -1.37 -21.97
CA SER A 350 0.67 -0.32 -20.95
C SER A 350 1.61 -0.42 -19.75
N VAL A 351 2.48 -1.42 -19.74
CA VAL A 351 3.50 -1.70 -18.73
C VAL A 351 4.55 -2.61 -19.34
N LEU A 352 5.76 -2.63 -18.79
CA LEU A 352 6.72 -3.71 -19.02
C LEU A 352 6.81 -4.57 -17.77
N TYR A 353 6.32 -5.81 -17.84
CA TYR A 353 6.47 -6.76 -16.75
C TYR A 353 7.80 -7.51 -16.81
N TYR A 354 8.27 -7.91 -15.63
CA TYR A 354 9.42 -8.80 -15.46
C TYR A 354 9.14 -9.84 -14.37
N THR A 355 9.83 -10.96 -14.41
CA THR A 355 9.69 -12.04 -13.43
C THR A 355 10.16 -11.58 -12.04
N PRO A 356 9.35 -11.73 -10.97
CA PRO A 356 9.74 -11.32 -9.63
C PRO A 356 11.10 -11.91 -9.22
N GLY A 357 12.03 -11.05 -8.80
CA GLY A 357 13.39 -11.46 -8.42
C GLY A 357 14.42 -11.44 -9.55
N ASP A 358 14.01 -11.42 -10.81
CA ASP A 358 14.91 -11.36 -11.96
C ASP A 358 15.36 -9.91 -12.24
N TYR A 359 16.49 -9.55 -11.65
CA TYR A 359 17.05 -8.22 -11.81
C TYR A 359 17.71 -7.98 -13.19
N TYR A 360 18.09 -9.04 -13.92
CA TYR A 360 18.56 -8.90 -15.30
C TYR A 360 17.42 -8.50 -16.23
N GLN A 361 16.30 -9.21 -16.15
CA GLN A 361 15.10 -8.87 -16.92
C GLN A 361 14.57 -7.48 -16.52
N CYS A 362 14.61 -7.10 -15.24
CA CYS A 362 14.28 -5.76 -14.78
C CYS A 362 15.19 -4.71 -15.44
N ALA A 363 16.50 -4.94 -15.50
CA ALA A 363 17.45 -4.04 -16.16
C ALA A 363 17.17 -3.89 -17.66
N ASP A 364 16.90 -4.99 -18.37
CA ASP A 364 16.58 -4.95 -19.81
C ASP A 364 15.29 -4.17 -20.08
N LYS A 365 14.24 -4.33 -19.25
CA LYS A 365 13.00 -3.57 -19.39
C LYS A 365 13.19 -2.06 -19.12
N ILE A 366 14.05 -1.72 -18.17
CA ILE A 366 14.43 -0.32 -17.90
C ILE A 366 15.20 0.25 -19.10
N ASP A 367 16.17 -0.48 -19.63
CA ASP A 367 16.97 -0.09 -20.79
C ASP A 367 16.08 0.23 -22.01
N ILE A 368 15.06 -0.59 -22.27
CA ILE A 368 14.07 -0.35 -23.32
C ILE A 368 13.38 1.02 -23.12
N LEU A 369 12.92 1.33 -21.91
CA LEU A 369 12.19 2.59 -21.65
C LEU A 369 13.09 3.84 -21.68
N ILE A 370 14.38 3.68 -21.36
CA ILE A 370 15.33 4.80 -21.42
C ILE A 370 15.70 5.11 -22.87
N ASN A 371 15.97 4.07 -23.69
CA ASN A 371 16.56 4.22 -25.00
C ASN A 371 15.54 4.20 -26.16
N ASN A 372 14.28 3.84 -25.90
CA ASN A 372 13.21 3.82 -26.89
C ASN A 372 12.06 4.75 -26.50
N THR A 373 12.17 6.03 -26.88
CA THR A 373 11.18 7.07 -26.59
C THR A 373 9.79 6.72 -27.12
N SER A 374 9.68 6.20 -28.34
CA SER A 374 8.39 5.81 -28.94
C SER A 374 7.70 4.71 -28.12
N LYS A 375 8.47 3.73 -27.62
CA LYS A 375 7.93 2.67 -26.74
C LYS A 375 7.46 3.23 -25.40
N ALA A 376 8.24 4.14 -24.83
CA ALA A 376 7.90 4.81 -23.57
C ALA A 376 6.60 5.62 -23.72
N GLU A 377 6.41 6.37 -24.79
CA GLU A 377 5.19 7.14 -25.12
C GLU A 377 3.98 6.24 -25.33
N THR A 378 4.15 5.13 -26.05
CA THR A 378 3.08 4.14 -26.26
C THR A 378 2.59 3.58 -24.92
N ILE A 379 3.52 3.14 -24.05
CA ILE A 379 3.19 2.61 -22.72
C ILE A 379 2.54 3.67 -21.87
N SER A 380 3.05 4.91 -21.87
CA SER A 380 2.48 6.05 -21.14
C SER A 380 1.02 6.29 -21.53
N THR A 381 0.76 6.43 -22.83
CA THR A 381 -0.58 6.72 -23.36
C THR A 381 -1.57 5.63 -23.00
N ASN A 382 -1.19 4.35 -23.22
CA ASN A 382 -2.05 3.22 -22.92
C ASN A 382 -2.31 3.04 -21.43
N ALA A 383 -1.32 3.32 -20.56
CA ALA A 383 -1.48 3.29 -19.11
C ALA A 383 -2.50 4.33 -18.65
N MET A 384 -2.41 5.56 -19.16
CA MET A 384 -3.37 6.63 -18.86
C MET A 384 -4.80 6.27 -19.26
N LEU A 385 -5.00 5.66 -20.43
CA LEU A 385 -6.32 5.21 -20.88
C LEU A 385 -6.94 4.19 -19.93
N LEU A 386 -6.15 3.27 -19.39
CA LEU A 386 -6.62 2.26 -18.44
C LEU A 386 -6.92 2.83 -17.04
N SER A 387 -6.25 3.92 -16.66
CA SER A 387 -6.36 4.49 -15.31
C SER A 387 -7.65 5.27 -15.04
N GLY A 388 -8.43 5.62 -16.06
CA GLY A 388 -9.67 6.42 -15.96
C GLY A 388 -10.81 5.79 -15.15
N LYS A 389 -10.63 4.57 -14.63
CA LYS A 389 -11.59 3.89 -13.73
C LYS A 389 -11.61 4.46 -12.31
N ASN A 390 -10.57 5.21 -11.91
CA ASN A 390 -10.38 5.72 -10.54
C ASN A 390 -10.80 7.19 -10.39
N ASP A 391 -11.73 7.64 -11.25
CA ASP A 391 -12.40 8.93 -11.12
C ASP A 391 -13.09 9.07 -9.76
N GLU A 392 -13.00 10.25 -9.14
CA GLU A 392 -13.49 10.50 -7.77
C GLU A 392 -14.98 10.19 -7.62
N LEU A 393 -15.81 10.59 -8.59
CA LEU A 393 -17.25 10.35 -8.55
C LEU A 393 -17.55 8.87 -8.68
N LYS A 394 -16.93 8.16 -9.64
CA LYS A 394 -17.10 6.71 -9.83
C LYS A 394 -16.70 5.92 -8.59
N VAL A 395 -15.63 6.33 -7.92
CA VAL A 395 -15.19 5.69 -6.67
C VAL A 395 -16.20 5.90 -5.55
N ALA A 396 -16.74 7.12 -5.40
CA ALA A 396 -17.77 7.42 -4.41
C ALA A 396 -19.08 6.67 -4.71
N GLU A 397 -19.51 6.63 -5.97
CA GLU A 397 -20.69 5.86 -6.42
C GLU A 397 -20.54 4.36 -6.13
N ASN A 398 -19.39 3.78 -6.47
CA ASN A 398 -19.09 2.38 -6.19
C ASN A 398 -19.18 2.09 -4.69
N GLN A 399 -18.58 2.95 -3.85
CA GLN A 399 -18.59 2.77 -2.41
C GLN A 399 -20.00 2.90 -1.82
N MET A 400 -20.80 3.87 -2.28
CA MET A 400 -22.18 4.03 -1.83
C MET A 400 -23.06 2.87 -2.27
N ARG A 401 -22.87 2.33 -3.48
CA ARG A 401 -23.56 1.12 -3.93
C ARG A 401 -23.26 -0.05 -2.99
N ILE A 402 -21.99 -0.27 -2.64
CA ILE A 402 -21.59 -1.34 -1.72
C ILE A 402 -22.26 -1.15 -0.35
N TYR A 403 -22.31 0.08 0.19
CA TYR A 403 -23.00 0.34 1.46
C TYR A 403 -24.50 0.03 1.39
N LYS A 404 -25.18 0.47 0.32
CA LYS A 404 -26.60 0.16 0.10
C LYS A 404 -26.86 -1.35 0.03
N ASP A 405 -25.99 -2.09 -0.69
CA ASP A 405 -26.09 -3.55 -0.80
C ASP A 405 -25.90 -4.25 0.55
N VAL A 406 -24.95 -3.76 1.38
CA VAL A 406 -24.72 -4.30 2.74
C VAL A 406 -25.91 -4.03 3.66
N ILE A 407 -26.52 -2.84 3.58
CA ILE A 407 -27.69 -2.48 4.39
C ILE A 407 -28.93 -3.26 3.93
N ALA A 408 -29.12 -3.45 2.61
CA ALA A 408 -30.30 -4.12 2.05
C ALA A 408 -30.35 -5.63 2.32
N LYS A 409 -29.21 -6.31 2.47
CA LYS A 409 -29.14 -7.75 2.77
C LYS A 409 -29.78 -8.15 4.11
N LYS A 410 -30.24 -7.19 4.89
CA LYS A 410 -30.95 -7.39 6.16
C LYS A 410 -32.45 -7.63 5.98
N ARG A 411 -32.99 -7.40 4.79
CA ARG A 411 -34.39 -7.66 4.47
C ARG A 411 -34.55 -9.00 3.76
#